data_2cb0e4ee67d9294918cadfd6badb44dd
#
_entry.id   2cb0e4ee67d9294918cadfd6badb44dd
#
_cell.length_a   1.000
_cell.length_b   1.000
_cell.length_c   1.000
_cell.angle_alpha   90.00
_cell.angle_beta   90.00
_cell.angle_gamma   90.00
#
_symmetry.space_group_name_H-M   'P 1'
#
loop_
_entity.id
_entity.type
_entity.pdbx_description
1 polymer ?
#
loop_
_entity_poly.entity_id
_entity_poly.type
_entity_poly.pdbx_seq_one_letter_code
_entity_poly.pdbx_strand_id
1 'polypeptide(L)'
;AACCLLAGCSTQSVRAPAYNIKPGNVCVIQDSSNRKVAYNSVIKGLKRKGFSVKRVGAGQTKNCSRVFSCQSISRWQIANYTSNIHLQYWEHGKLVSEAKYDAPTNEINISKFISTEDKIFQLLNEMLPGTRTLPSKYNSR
;
A
#
# COMPACT_ATOMS: atom_id res chain seq x y z
N ALA A 1 10.48 -7.39 16.00
CA ALA A 1 11.19 -8.02 14.92
C ALA A 1 12.66 -7.74 15.01
N ALA A 2 13.41 -8.78 15.01
CA ALA A 2 14.83 -8.69 15.29
C ALA A 2 15.66 -8.83 14.04
N CYS A 3 15.14 -8.47 12.92
CA CYS A 3 15.85 -8.71 11.68
C CYS A 3 16.93 -7.70 11.38
N CYS A 4 16.96 -6.58 12.06
CA CYS A 4 17.79 -5.48 11.61
C CYS A 4 19.11 -5.41 12.34
N LEU A 5 19.77 -6.53 12.41
CA LEU A 5 21.13 -6.54 12.89
C LEU A 5 22.11 -6.15 11.82
N LEU A 6 21.72 -6.26 10.56
CA LEU A 6 22.60 -5.94 9.45
C LEU A 6 22.04 -4.74 8.72
N ALA A 7 22.92 -3.94 8.16
CA ALA A 7 22.51 -2.86 7.31
C ALA A 7 21.75 -3.44 6.13
N GLY A 8 20.73 -2.75 5.69
CA GLY A 8 19.95 -3.20 4.57
C GLY A 8 18.63 -3.86 4.91
N CYS A 9 18.33 -4.01 6.18
CA CYS A 9 17.02 -4.52 6.57
C CYS A 9 15.93 -3.52 6.24
N SER A 10 14.84 -4.00 5.66
CA SER A 10 13.66 -3.18 5.51
C SER A 10 12.79 -3.32 6.76
N THR A 11 11.94 -2.34 6.98
CA THR A 11 10.99 -2.39 8.09
C THR A 11 9.58 -2.35 7.53
N GLN A 12 8.70 -3.05 8.20
CA GLN A 12 7.32 -3.14 7.77
C GLN A 12 6.42 -3.25 9.00
N SER A 13 5.34 -2.48 9.01
CA SER A 13 4.35 -2.61 10.05
C SER A 13 2.97 -2.52 9.41
N VAL A 14 2.05 -3.38 9.87
CA VAL A 14 0.69 -3.40 9.36
C VAL A 14 -0.25 -3.48 10.54
N ARG A 15 -1.23 -2.60 10.53
CA ARG A 15 -2.33 -2.61 11.49
C ARG A 15 -3.60 -2.94 10.72
N ALA A 16 -4.28 -4.00 11.11
CA ALA A 16 -5.49 -4.42 10.44
C ALA A 16 -6.60 -4.64 11.46
N PRO A 17 -7.86 -4.49 11.03
CA PRO A 17 -8.97 -4.71 11.95
C PRO A 17 -9.12 -6.19 12.26
N ALA A 18 -9.82 -6.46 13.36
CA ALA A 18 -10.09 -7.84 13.76
C ALA A 18 -11.28 -8.44 13.02
N TYR A 19 -11.92 -7.68 12.17
CA TYR A 19 -13.08 -8.16 11.43
C TYR A 19 -12.76 -8.22 9.94
N ASN A 20 -13.56 -8.97 9.21
CA ASN A 20 -13.38 -9.08 7.76
C ASN A 20 -13.93 -7.83 7.07
N ILE A 21 -13.19 -7.36 6.09
CA ILE A 21 -13.61 -6.20 5.31
C ILE A 21 -14.34 -6.69 4.08
N LYS A 22 -15.50 -6.10 3.81
CA LYS A 22 -16.29 -6.46 2.64
C LYS A 22 -16.00 -5.48 1.53
N PRO A 23 -15.68 -5.96 0.32
CA PRO A 23 -15.47 -5.08 -0.81
C PRO A 23 -16.73 -4.27 -1.12
N GLY A 24 -16.52 -3.10 -1.65
CA GLY A 24 -17.61 -2.20 -2.03
C GLY A 24 -17.00 -0.95 -2.61
N ASN A 25 -17.73 0.15 -2.52
CA ASN A 25 -17.24 1.42 -3.05
C ASN A 25 -16.14 1.97 -2.16
N VAL A 26 -15.07 2.44 -2.77
CA VAL A 26 -13.97 3.08 -2.06
C VAL A 26 -13.45 4.23 -2.89
N CYS A 27 -13.17 5.36 -2.24
CA CYS A 27 -12.54 6.50 -2.88
C CYS A 27 -11.04 6.43 -2.62
N VAL A 28 -10.24 6.50 -3.67
CA VAL A 28 -8.80 6.49 -3.53
C VAL A 28 -8.28 7.87 -3.84
N ILE A 29 -7.53 8.43 -2.89
CA ILE A 29 -7.03 9.79 -3.03
C ILE A 29 -5.87 9.80 -4.02
N GLN A 30 -5.99 10.63 -5.04
CA GLN A 30 -4.94 10.86 -6.01
C GLN A 30 -4.22 12.15 -5.62
N ASP A 31 -2.98 12.01 -5.24
CA ASP A 31 -2.15 13.13 -4.81
C ASP A 31 -0.98 13.26 -5.75
N SER A 32 -0.63 14.48 -6.09
CA SER A 32 0.49 14.73 -6.99
C SER A 32 1.81 14.20 -6.43
N SER A 33 1.90 14.02 -5.13
CA SER A 33 3.11 13.47 -4.51
C SER A 33 3.20 11.97 -4.65
N ASN A 34 2.13 11.31 -5.07
CA ASN A 34 2.13 9.85 -5.19
C ASN A 34 2.92 9.41 -6.41
N ARG A 35 3.69 8.35 -6.23
CA ARG A 35 4.33 7.69 -7.36
C ARG A 35 3.27 6.95 -8.15
N LYS A 36 3.33 7.10 -9.47
CA LYS A 36 2.33 6.46 -10.32
C LYS A 36 2.31 4.95 -10.18
N VAL A 37 3.47 4.33 -10.07
CA VAL A 37 3.53 2.88 -9.95
C VAL A 37 2.82 2.41 -8.69
N ALA A 38 3.11 3.05 -7.56
CA ALA A 38 2.48 2.67 -6.31
C ALA A 38 0.97 2.93 -6.35
N TYR A 39 0.59 4.10 -6.82
CA TYR A 39 -0.83 4.47 -6.89
C TYR A 39 -1.59 3.51 -7.80
N ASN A 40 -1.05 3.23 -8.98
CA ASN A 40 -1.71 2.32 -9.91
C ASN A 40 -1.77 0.91 -9.36
N SER A 41 -0.77 0.48 -8.62
CA SER A 41 -0.79 -0.83 -8.00
C SER A 41 -1.88 -0.95 -6.95
N VAL A 42 -2.10 0.11 -6.18
CA VAL A 42 -3.21 0.13 -5.20
C VAL A 42 -4.55 0.01 -5.93
N ILE A 43 -4.74 0.81 -6.97
CA ILE A 43 -6.00 0.76 -7.74
C ILE A 43 -6.22 -0.64 -8.29
N LYS A 44 -5.19 -1.21 -8.89
CA LYS A 44 -5.28 -2.54 -9.48
C LYS A 44 -5.61 -3.58 -8.43
N GLY A 45 -4.94 -3.52 -7.28
CA GLY A 45 -5.17 -4.49 -6.23
C GLY A 45 -6.57 -4.39 -5.64
N LEU A 46 -7.04 -3.16 -5.41
CA LEU A 46 -8.38 -2.98 -4.88
C LEU A 46 -9.44 -3.50 -5.85
N LYS A 47 -9.27 -3.22 -7.14
CA LYS A 47 -10.22 -3.72 -8.13
C LYS A 47 -10.22 -5.24 -8.17
N ARG A 48 -9.06 -5.87 -8.08
CA ARG A 48 -8.98 -7.32 -8.07
C ARG A 48 -9.61 -7.94 -6.84
N LYS A 49 -9.61 -7.20 -5.73
CA LYS A 49 -10.28 -7.67 -4.51
C LYS A 49 -11.80 -7.47 -4.56
N GLY A 50 -12.30 -6.82 -5.59
CA GLY A 50 -13.73 -6.62 -5.76
C GLY A 50 -14.23 -5.25 -5.38
N PHE A 51 -13.35 -4.31 -5.08
CA PHE A 51 -13.77 -2.95 -4.77
C PHE A 51 -14.11 -2.19 -6.03
N SER A 52 -15.09 -1.29 -5.91
CA SER A 52 -15.38 -0.31 -6.95
C SER A 52 -14.62 0.96 -6.59
N VAL A 53 -13.65 1.31 -7.40
CA VAL A 53 -12.71 2.38 -7.08
C VAL A 53 -13.12 3.68 -7.75
N LYS A 54 -13.19 4.74 -6.96
CA LYS A 54 -13.39 6.09 -7.47
C LYS A 54 -12.15 6.91 -7.11
N ARG A 55 -11.56 7.54 -8.10
CA ARG A 55 -10.39 8.37 -7.89
C ARG A 55 -10.84 9.77 -7.52
N VAL A 56 -10.32 10.29 -6.42
CA VAL A 56 -10.73 11.62 -5.94
C VAL A 56 -9.49 12.41 -5.55
N GLY A 57 -9.62 13.73 -5.53
CA GLY A 57 -8.57 14.59 -5.03
C GLY A 57 -8.56 14.61 -3.51
N ALA A 58 -7.47 15.12 -2.95
CA ALA A 58 -7.29 15.10 -1.50
C ALA A 58 -8.40 15.86 -0.75
N GLY A 59 -8.95 16.90 -1.36
CA GLY A 59 -10.03 17.65 -0.72
C GLY A 59 -11.42 17.19 -1.09
N GLN A 60 -11.56 16.04 -1.72
CA GLN A 60 -12.82 15.60 -2.30
C GLN A 60 -13.34 14.31 -1.70
N THR A 61 -13.06 14.08 -0.43
CA THR A 61 -13.48 12.85 0.23
C THR A 61 -14.78 12.98 1.01
N LYS A 62 -15.39 14.12 0.93
CA LYS A 62 -16.54 14.43 1.78
C LYS A 62 -17.69 13.44 1.66
N ASN A 63 -17.96 12.97 0.45
CA ASN A 63 -19.08 12.06 0.21
C ASN A 63 -18.63 10.60 0.14
N CYS A 64 -17.45 10.30 0.64
CA CYS A 64 -16.92 8.95 0.57
C CYS A 64 -17.01 8.30 1.94
N SER A 65 -17.76 7.21 2.03
CA SER A 65 -17.82 6.48 3.29
C SER A 65 -16.55 5.68 3.53
N ARG A 66 -15.85 5.29 2.47
CA ARG A 66 -14.57 4.59 2.57
C ARG A 66 -13.54 5.33 1.75
N VAL A 67 -12.36 5.51 2.34
CA VAL A 67 -11.29 6.26 1.69
C VAL A 67 -9.99 5.47 1.83
N PHE A 68 -9.23 5.42 0.76
CA PHE A 68 -7.92 4.80 0.77
C PHE A 68 -6.90 5.83 0.33
N SER A 69 -5.81 5.97 1.08
CA SER A 69 -4.76 6.88 0.71
C SER A 69 -3.45 6.12 0.55
N CYS A 70 -2.67 6.54 -0.41
CA CYS A 70 -1.38 5.95 -0.72
C CYS A 70 -0.36 7.06 -0.83
N GLN A 71 0.69 6.95 -0.04
CA GLN A 71 1.83 7.87 -0.14
C GLN A 71 3.06 7.03 -0.38
N SER A 72 3.87 7.43 -1.33
CA SER A 72 5.10 6.72 -1.62
C SER A 72 6.17 7.71 -2.03
N ILE A 73 7.38 7.43 -1.57
CA ILE A 73 8.54 8.25 -1.87
C ILE A 73 9.60 7.35 -2.47
N SER A 74 10.22 7.79 -3.56
CA SER A 74 11.34 7.07 -4.12
C SER A 74 12.61 7.89 -3.93
N ARG A 75 13.67 7.20 -3.67
CA ARG A 75 14.99 7.81 -3.56
C ARG A 75 15.66 7.69 -4.92
N TRP A 76 15.41 8.65 -5.73
CA TRP A 76 15.77 8.55 -7.14
C TRP A 76 17.26 8.58 -7.37
N GLN A 77 18.04 9.09 -6.42
CA GLN A 77 19.47 9.21 -6.65
C GLN A 77 20.13 7.89 -7.01
N ILE A 78 19.57 6.79 -6.59
CA ILE A 78 20.15 5.49 -6.86
C ILE A 78 19.45 4.86 -8.03
N ALA A 79 18.15 4.82 -7.96
CA ALA A 79 17.34 4.23 -9.01
C ALA A 79 15.90 4.66 -8.77
N ASN A 80 15.10 4.48 -9.79
CA ASN A 80 13.70 4.86 -9.73
C ASN A 80 12.87 3.80 -9.02
N TYR A 81 13.12 3.56 -7.77
CA TYR A 81 12.34 2.58 -7.03
C TYR A 81 11.72 3.22 -5.80
N THR A 82 10.63 2.62 -5.35
CA THR A 82 9.91 3.09 -4.19
C THR A 82 10.61 2.58 -2.95
N SER A 83 11.07 3.49 -2.11
CA SER A 83 11.75 3.14 -0.87
C SER A 83 10.87 3.29 0.34
N ASN A 84 9.72 3.92 0.19
CA ASN A 84 8.85 4.22 1.33
C ASN A 84 7.40 4.18 0.86
N ILE A 85 6.59 3.38 1.55
CA ILE A 85 5.17 3.24 1.22
C ILE A 85 4.37 3.40 2.49
N HIS A 86 3.33 4.22 2.44
CA HIS A 86 2.42 4.41 3.55
C HIS A 86 0.99 4.35 3.02
N LEU A 87 0.26 3.32 3.43
CA LEU A 87 -1.12 3.09 3.01
C LEU A 87 -2.05 3.25 4.19
N GLN A 88 -3.18 3.88 3.98
CA GLN A 88 -4.18 4.06 5.01
C GLN A 88 -5.57 3.79 4.44
N TYR A 89 -6.39 3.10 5.20
CA TYR A 89 -7.77 2.79 4.84
C TYR A 89 -8.70 3.29 5.93
N TRP A 90 -9.69 4.06 5.53
CA TRP A 90 -10.61 4.74 6.43
C TRP A 90 -12.03 4.32 6.15
N GLU A 91 -12.83 4.17 7.19
CA GLU A 91 -14.27 3.96 7.07
C GLU A 91 -14.98 5.01 7.94
N HIS A 92 -15.85 5.78 7.31
CA HIS A 92 -16.63 6.81 8.01
C HIS A 92 -15.74 7.74 8.83
N GLY A 93 -14.63 8.14 8.24
CA GLY A 93 -13.71 9.08 8.88
C GLY A 93 -12.80 8.47 9.94
N LYS A 94 -12.88 7.17 10.13
CA LYS A 94 -12.08 6.49 11.15
C LYS A 94 -11.02 5.63 10.49
N LEU A 95 -9.80 5.72 10.96
CA LEU A 95 -8.71 4.90 10.43
C LEU A 95 -8.93 3.46 10.85
N VAL A 96 -9.10 2.59 9.86
CA VAL A 96 -9.38 1.18 10.10
C VAL A 96 -8.12 0.33 9.91
N SER A 97 -7.30 0.69 8.94
CA SER A 97 -6.15 -0.12 8.61
C SER A 97 -5.02 0.77 8.11
N GLU A 98 -3.80 0.35 8.38
CA GLU A 98 -2.63 1.14 8.00
C GLU A 98 -1.45 0.23 7.79
N ALA A 99 -0.65 0.54 6.76
CA ALA A 99 0.58 -0.20 6.50
C ALA A 99 1.69 0.78 6.18
N LYS A 100 2.86 0.50 6.73
CA LYS A 100 4.07 1.27 6.47
C LYS A 100 5.18 0.33 6.06
N TYR A 101 5.88 0.67 5.01
CA TYR A 101 7.02 -0.10 4.54
C TYR A 101 8.14 0.87 4.22
N ASP A 102 9.31 0.58 4.74
CA ASP A 102 10.48 1.43 4.55
C ASP A 102 11.67 0.56 4.18
N ALA A 103 12.15 0.74 2.96
CA ALA A 103 13.29 -0.02 2.46
C ALA A 103 14.56 0.82 2.61
N PRO A 104 15.69 0.18 2.94
CA PRO A 104 16.93 0.94 3.03
C PRO A 104 17.33 1.50 1.68
N THR A 105 17.81 2.73 1.70
CA THR A 105 18.14 3.43 0.46
C THR A 105 19.49 3.04 -0.09
N ASN A 106 20.35 2.51 0.73
CA ASN A 106 21.69 2.12 0.27
C ASN A 106 21.72 0.73 -0.33
N GLU A 107 20.60 0.05 -0.36
CA GLU A 107 20.57 -1.30 -0.90
C GLU A 107 20.12 -1.24 -2.34
N ILE A 108 21.01 -1.56 -3.24
CA ILE A 108 20.72 -1.57 -4.66
C ILE A 108 20.55 -3.00 -5.08
N ASN A 109 19.34 -3.38 -5.42
CA ASN A 109 19.02 -4.73 -5.82
C ASN A 109 17.96 -4.66 -6.89
N ILE A 110 18.28 -5.18 -8.06
CA ILE A 110 17.36 -5.07 -9.20
C ILE A 110 16.02 -5.72 -8.89
N SER A 111 16.02 -6.80 -8.13
CA SER A 111 14.76 -7.47 -7.79
C SER A 111 13.82 -6.56 -7.02
N LYS A 112 14.32 -5.53 -6.37
CA LYS A 112 13.47 -4.59 -5.64
C LYS A 112 12.78 -3.59 -6.55
N PHE A 113 13.30 -3.39 -7.74
CA PHE A 113 12.69 -2.43 -8.65
C PHE A 113 11.37 -2.93 -9.19
N ILE A 114 11.27 -4.21 -9.43
CA ILE A 114 10.06 -4.77 -10.00
C ILE A 114 9.06 -5.19 -8.95
N SER A 115 9.38 -5.00 -7.70
CA SER A 115 8.57 -5.54 -6.63
C SER A 115 7.68 -4.53 -5.94
N THR A 116 7.57 -3.31 -6.47
CA THR A 116 6.66 -2.34 -5.88
C THR A 116 5.23 -2.86 -5.90
N GLU A 117 4.77 -3.37 -7.03
CA GLU A 117 3.42 -3.92 -7.10
C GLU A 117 3.28 -5.12 -6.18
N ASP A 118 4.27 -6.03 -6.17
CA ASP A 118 4.22 -7.18 -5.29
C ASP A 118 4.14 -6.78 -3.83
N LYS A 119 4.94 -5.77 -3.44
CA LYS A 119 4.92 -5.31 -2.06
C LYS A 119 3.57 -4.67 -1.72
N ILE A 120 3.03 -3.87 -2.62
CA ILE A 120 1.73 -3.24 -2.40
C ILE A 120 0.65 -4.32 -2.29
N PHE A 121 0.70 -5.34 -3.14
CA PHE A 121 -0.27 -6.43 -3.06
C PHE A 121 -0.17 -7.16 -1.74
N GLN A 122 1.04 -7.42 -1.26
CA GLN A 122 1.21 -8.03 0.05
C GLN A 122 0.60 -7.17 1.15
N LEU A 123 0.89 -5.88 1.12
CA LEU A 123 0.36 -4.98 2.15
C LEU A 123 -1.16 -4.92 2.10
N LEU A 124 -1.74 -4.89 0.91
CA LEU A 124 -3.19 -4.90 0.78
C LEU A 124 -3.80 -6.18 1.33
N ASN A 125 -3.14 -7.31 1.10
CA ASN A 125 -3.63 -8.57 1.66
C ASN A 125 -3.68 -8.54 3.18
N GLU A 126 -2.69 -7.92 3.79
CA GLU A 126 -2.62 -7.86 5.24
C GLU A 126 -3.52 -6.79 5.83
N MET A 127 -3.73 -5.69 5.11
CA MET A 127 -4.57 -4.61 5.57
C MET A 127 -6.06 -4.92 5.49
N LEU A 128 -6.44 -5.75 4.55
CA LEU A 128 -7.85 -5.95 4.21
C LEU A 128 -8.25 -7.41 4.41
N PRO A 129 -8.32 -7.85 5.67
CA PRO A 129 -8.67 -9.25 5.95
C PRO A 129 -10.05 -9.58 5.41
N GLY A 130 -10.21 -10.82 4.99
CA GLY A 130 -11.49 -11.29 4.46
C GLY A 130 -11.68 -11.03 2.98
N THR A 131 -10.78 -10.27 2.35
CA THR A 131 -10.87 -10.02 0.92
C THR A 131 -10.03 -11.04 0.15
N ARG A 132 -10.24 -11.06 -1.18
CA ARG A 132 -9.51 -11.98 -2.04
C ARG A 132 -8.01 -11.75 -1.93
N THR A 133 -7.24 -12.83 -1.82
CA THR A 133 -5.79 -12.74 -1.75
C THR A 133 -5.21 -12.39 -3.11
N LEU A 134 -4.34 -11.41 -3.14
CA LEU A 134 -3.64 -11.02 -4.36
C LEU A 134 -2.33 -11.78 -4.47
N PRO A 135 -1.91 -12.14 -5.68
CA PRO A 135 -0.62 -12.80 -5.85
C PRO A 135 0.52 -11.84 -5.55
N SER A 136 1.51 -12.30 -4.83
CA SER A 136 2.68 -11.49 -4.52
C SER A 136 3.83 -12.40 -4.14
N LYS A 137 5.02 -12.04 -4.57
CA LYS A 137 6.22 -12.77 -4.18
C LYS A 137 6.50 -12.67 -2.69
N TYR A 138 5.90 -11.69 -2.03
CA TYR A 138 6.12 -11.47 -0.60
C TYR A 138 5.10 -12.14 0.28
N ASN A 139 4.11 -12.80 -0.30
CA ASN A 139 3.16 -13.54 0.51
C ASN A 139 3.92 -14.61 1.27
N SER A 140 3.59 -14.77 2.55
CA SER A 140 4.29 -15.73 3.35
C SER A 140 4.05 -17.13 2.83
N ARG A 141 5.04 -17.91 3.01
CA ARG A 141 5.00 -19.31 2.64
C ARG A 141 4.47 -20.16 3.76
#